data_92f2498d67a2d1d85101d8360e8176ba
#
_entry.id   92f2498d67a2d1d85101d8360e8176ba
#
_cell.length_a   1.000
_cell.length_b   1.000
_cell.length_c   1.000
_cell.angle_alpha   90.00
_cell.angle_beta   90.00
_cell.angle_gamma   90.00
#
_symmetry.space_group_name_H-M   'P 1'
#
loop_
_entity.id
_entity.type
_entity.pdbx_description
1 polymer ?
#
loop_
_entity_poly.entity_id
_entity_poly.type
_entity_poly.pdbx_seq_one_letter_code
_entity_poly.pdbx_strand_id
1 'polypeptide(L)'
;MTNIKQRLRLLANKTRFFVFPEIDDDIEVEINEAEVPVKIIRYGLERDSGGAGKWRGGNGTMLEFQTFSPNTTITARNRDRSYFTSWGAKGGSSGAASSFFLNPGTDREVNLGNTDVITVDPGDIIRIASSGAGGWGDPLDRNPERVLTDVRCGFISQENARSDYKVVIRNDEVVVDETCALRKKARQNAPEPNGNSGFGFNQYRREFEEMWTLANYSALTKAISRLPVDWRFFVKHQVFSRIQLLDD
;
A
#
# COMPACT_ATOMS: atom_id res chain seq x y z
N MET A 1 -1.98 -40.18 29.27
CA MET A 1 -2.51 -39.55 28.03
C MET A 1 -2.84 -38.10 28.33
N THR A 2 -1.96 -37.21 28.00
CA THR A 2 -2.18 -35.73 28.19
C THR A 2 -3.27 -35.30 27.22
N ASN A 3 -4.37 -34.79 27.73
CA ASN A 3 -5.56 -34.41 26.97
C ASN A 3 -5.19 -33.43 25.83
N ILE A 4 -5.60 -33.71 24.61
CA ILE A 4 -5.41 -32.89 23.42
C ILE A 4 -5.75 -31.41 23.70
N LYS A 5 -6.80 -31.14 24.50
CA LYS A 5 -7.19 -29.80 24.95
C LYS A 5 -6.11 -29.08 25.77
N GLN A 6 -5.31 -29.80 26.56
CA GLN A 6 -4.18 -29.20 27.31
C GLN A 6 -2.98 -28.91 26.42
N ARG A 7 -2.71 -29.76 25.43
CA ARG A 7 -1.66 -29.50 24.42
C ARG A 7 -2.02 -28.33 23.52
N LEU A 8 -3.26 -28.22 23.09
CA LEU A 8 -3.76 -27.07 22.32
C LEU A 8 -3.68 -25.76 23.11
N ARG A 9 -4.00 -25.77 24.44
CA ARG A 9 -3.85 -24.59 25.30
C ARG A 9 -2.38 -24.14 25.48
N LEU A 10 -1.44 -25.09 25.54
CA LEU A 10 0.00 -24.77 25.66
C LEU A 10 0.59 -24.20 24.36
N LEU A 11 0.08 -24.60 23.21
CA LEU A 11 0.47 -24.06 21.91
C LEU A 11 -0.15 -22.66 21.70
N ALA A 12 -1.40 -22.46 22.06
CA ALA A 12 -2.11 -21.18 21.91
C ALA A 12 -1.42 -20.01 22.68
N ASN A 13 -0.83 -20.29 23.84
CA ASN A 13 -0.16 -19.25 24.65
C ASN A 13 1.24 -18.82 24.15
N LYS A 14 1.75 -19.37 23.05
CA LYS A 14 3.09 -19.07 22.51
C LYS A 14 3.11 -18.79 21.01
N THR A 15 1.95 -18.67 20.39
CA THR A 15 1.88 -18.52 18.94
C THR A 15 2.28 -17.09 18.55
N ARG A 16 3.44 -16.95 17.94
CA ARG A 16 3.88 -15.73 17.25
C ARG A 16 3.63 -15.92 15.77
N PHE A 17 2.81 -15.09 15.19
CA PHE A 17 2.57 -15.08 13.77
C PHE A 17 3.47 -14.03 13.10
N PHE A 18 4.26 -14.45 12.13
CA PHE A 18 5.08 -13.55 11.34
C PHE A 18 4.42 -13.37 9.97
N VAL A 19 3.97 -12.14 9.69
CA VAL A 19 3.51 -11.79 8.36
C VAL A 19 4.62 -11.02 7.66
N PHE A 20 5.18 -11.61 6.63
CA PHE A 20 6.13 -10.94 5.76
C PHE A 20 5.37 -10.26 4.62
N PRO A 21 5.64 -8.99 4.30
CA PRO A 21 5.06 -8.33 3.13
C PRO A 21 5.67 -8.77 1.81
N GLU A 22 6.85 -9.39 1.84
CA GLU A 22 7.31 -10.21 0.72
C GLU A 22 6.54 -11.53 0.80
N ILE A 23 5.37 -11.52 0.22
CA ILE A 23 4.59 -12.71 0.03
C ILE A 23 5.28 -13.44 -1.11
N ASP A 24 6.15 -14.39 -0.76
CA ASP A 24 6.50 -15.46 -1.68
C ASP A 24 5.21 -16.09 -2.17
N ASP A 25 5.17 -16.50 -3.43
CA ASP A 25 3.98 -17.05 -4.10
C ASP A 25 3.39 -18.30 -3.42
N ASP A 26 3.98 -18.75 -2.31
CA ASP A 26 3.73 -20.01 -1.61
C ASP A 26 3.16 -19.82 -0.19
N ILE A 27 2.16 -18.93 0.02
CA ILE A 27 1.35 -19.06 1.23
C ILE A 27 0.44 -20.26 1.03
N GLU A 28 0.86 -21.39 1.52
CA GLU A 28 0.02 -22.57 1.64
C GLU A 28 -1.03 -22.33 2.73
N VAL A 29 -2.21 -21.85 2.32
CA VAL A 29 -3.32 -21.44 3.20
C VAL A 29 -3.63 -22.58 4.19
N GLU A 30 -3.72 -23.81 3.69
CA GLU A 30 -4.07 -24.99 4.47
C GLU A 30 -3.03 -25.33 5.52
N ILE A 31 -1.75 -25.15 5.24
CA ILE A 31 -0.67 -25.39 6.20
C ILE A 31 -0.71 -24.33 7.29
N ASN A 32 -0.86 -23.07 6.93
CA ASN A 32 -0.98 -22.00 7.92
C ASN A 32 -2.19 -22.19 8.84
N GLU A 33 -3.35 -22.55 8.30
CA GLU A 33 -4.55 -22.85 9.10
C GLU A 33 -4.39 -24.09 9.98
N ALA A 34 -3.61 -25.08 9.55
CA ALA A 34 -3.34 -26.27 10.33
C ALA A 34 -2.35 -26.04 11.48
N GLU A 35 -1.35 -25.17 11.29
CA GLU A 35 -0.29 -24.94 12.26
C GLU A 35 -0.62 -23.83 13.26
N VAL A 36 -1.41 -22.84 12.85
CA VAL A 36 -1.71 -21.63 13.65
C VAL A 36 -3.24 -21.51 13.82
N PRO A 37 -3.74 -21.03 14.97
CA PRO A 37 -5.19 -20.87 15.19
C PRO A 37 -5.72 -19.61 14.48
N VAL A 38 -5.61 -19.59 13.17
CA VAL A 38 -6.13 -18.55 12.28
C VAL A 38 -6.96 -19.18 11.17
N LYS A 39 -7.83 -18.38 10.54
CA LYS A 39 -8.50 -18.72 9.30
C LYS A 39 -8.29 -17.61 8.28
N ILE A 40 -7.78 -17.95 7.11
CA ILE A 40 -7.60 -17.03 6.02
C ILE A 40 -8.96 -16.78 5.36
N ILE A 41 -9.40 -15.52 5.35
CA ILE A 41 -10.68 -15.09 4.78
C ILE A 41 -10.50 -14.72 3.31
N ARG A 42 -9.42 -13.98 3.01
CA ARG A 42 -9.09 -13.52 1.67
C ARG A 42 -7.59 -13.46 1.48
N TYR A 43 -7.16 -13.91 0.30
CA TYR A 43 -5.79 -13.76 -0.16
C TYR A 43 -5.79 -13.48 -1.65
N GLY A 44 -5.07 -12.44 -2.09
CA GLY A 44 -5.04 -12.07 -3.50
C GLY A 44 -4.45 -10.69 -3.76
N LEU A 45 -4.72 -10.17 -4.92
CA LEU A 45 -4.26 -8.84 -5.31
C LEU A 45 -5.22 -7.75 -4.81
N GLU A 46 -4.65 -6.65 -4.29
CA GLU A 46 -5.42 -5.47 -3.89
C GLU A 46 -5.79 -4.66 -5.13
N ARG A 47 -7.13 -4.53 -5.35
CA ARG A 47 -7.65 -3.77 -6.49
C ARG A 47 -7.23 -2.30 -6.40
N ASP A 48 -6.98 -1.68 -7.55
CA ASP A 48 -6.64 -0.26 -7.70
C ASP A 48 -5.33 0.16 -7.02
N SER A 49 -4.52 -0.80 -6.57
CA SER A 49 -3.26 -0.50 -5.90
C SER A 49 -2.10 -0.22 -6.85
N GLY A 50 -2.12 -0.74 -8.07
CA GLY A 50 -1.10 -0.47 -9.08
C GLY A 50 -1.24 0.92 -9.72
N GLY A 51 -0.17 1.70 -9.77
CA GLY A 51 -0.15 3.03 -10.37
C GLY A 51 -0.55 3.02 -11.85
N ALA A 52 -1.36 4.00 -12.26
CA ALA A 52 -1.80 4.14 -13.64
C ALA A 52 -0.64 4.53 -14.56
N GLY A 53 -0.68 4.04 -15.82
CA GLY A 53 0.33 4.32 -16.84
C GLY A 53 -0.01 3.64 -18.15
N LYS A 54 0.71 3.97 -19.21
CA LYS A 54 0.69 3.19 -20.47
C LYS A 54 0.95 1.71 -20.15
N TRP A 55 1.88 1.49 -19.24
CA TRP A 55 2.14 0.22 -18.56
C TRP A 55 1.77 0.40 -17.09
N ARG A 56 0.70 -0.27 -16.68
CA ARG A 56 0.20 -0.23 -15.32
C ARG A 56 1.22 -0.85 -14.36
N GLY A 57 1.36 -0.29 -13.16
CA GLY A 57 2.09 -0.91 -12.06
C GLY A 57 1.44 -2.22 -11.61
N GLY A 58 2.21 -3.14 -11.06
CA GLY A 58 1.70 -4.34 -10.42
C GLY A 58 0.84 -3.98 -9.21
N ASN A 59 -0.22 -4.76 -8.98
CA ASN A 59 -1.03 -4.60 -7.77
C ASN A 59 -0.27 -5.13 -6.56
N GLY A 60 -0.49 -4.51 -5.41
CA GLY A 60 -0.10 -5.05 -4.12
C GLY A 60 -0.88 -6.33 -3.80
N THR A 61 -0.33 -7.15 -2.93
CA THR A 61 -1.02 -8.32 -2.40
C THR A 61 -1.77 -7.96 -1.14
N MET A 62 -2.86 -8.66 -0.88
CA MET A 62 -3.70 -8.47 0.31
C MET A 62 -3.94 -9.82 0.97
N LEU A 63 -3.77 -9.86 2.29
CA LEU A 63 -4.10 -10.98 3.16
C LEU A 63 -5.08 -10.50 4.24
N GLU A 64 -6.18 -11.24 4.41
CA GLU A 64 -7.14 -11.01 5.46
C GLU A 64 -7.40 -12.34 6.18
N PHE A 65 -7.26 -12.33 7.51
CA PHE A 65 -7.44 -13.53 8.33
C PHE A 65 -8.07 -13.22 9.68
N GLN A 66 -8.77 -14.20 10.25
CA GLN A 66 -9.37 -14.15 11.57
C GLN A 66 -8.54 -14.97 12.55
N THR A 67 -8.44 -14.48 13.79
CA THR A 67 -7.74 -15.16 14.89
C THR A 67 -8.72 -15.89 15.80
N PHE A 68 -8.28 -17.02 16.38
CA PHE A 68 -9.10 -17.86 17.28
C PHE A 68 -8.46 -18.09 18.63
N SER A 69 -7.25 -17.60 18.87
CA SER A 69 -6.54 -17.76 20.12
C SER A 69 -6.48 -16.44 20.90
N PRO A 70 -6.70 -16.44 22.21
CA PRO A 70 -6.56 -15.23 23.03
C PRO A 70 -5.09 -14.80 23.10
N ASN A 71 -4.87 -13.48 23.25
CA ASN A 71 -3.54 -12.89 23.36
C ASN A 71 -2.60 -13.26 22.19
N THR A 72 -3.13 -13.40 20.98
CA THR A 72 -2.32 -13.67 19.79
C THR A 72 -1.47 -12.44 19.46
N THR A 73 -0.15 -12.63 19.41
CA THR A 73 0.76 -11.56 19.02
C THR A 73 1.03 -11.63 17.53
N ILE A 74 0.73 -10.55 16.82
CA ILE A 74 1.00 -10.38 15.39
C ILE A 74 2.14 -9.40 15.22
N THR A 75 3.17 -9.82 14.49
CA THR A 75 4.29 -8.96 14.11
C THR A 75 4.23 -8.70 12.61
N ALA A 76 4.09 -7.44 12.23
CA ALA A 76 4.08 -7.01 10.84
C ALA A 76 5.26 -6.06 10.60
N ARG A 77 6.18 -6.45 9.71
CA ARG A 77 7.40 -5.70 9.40
C ARG A 77 7.41 -5.23 7.94
N ASN A 78 8.37 -4.38 7.59
CA ASN A 78 8.64 -3.90 6.22
C ASN A 78 7.43 -3.19 5.55
N ARG A 79 6.68 -2.39 6.33
CA ARG A 79 5.55 -1.61 5.83
C ARG A 79 5.90 -0.13 5.64
N ASP A 80 7.13 0.14 5.21
CA ASP A 80 7.65 1.50 5.03
C ASP A 80 6.93 2.32 3.95
N ARG A 81 6.07 1.65 3.15
CA ARG A 81 5.30 2.26 2.07
C ARG A 81 3.90 2.71 2.49
N SER A 82 3.65 2.94 3.78
CA SER A 82 2.37 3.48 4.28
C SER A 82 2.15 4.94 3.89
N TYR A 83 3.22 5.71 3.70
CA TYR A 83 3.20 7.11 3.27
C TYR A 83 3.88 7.31 1.92
N PHE A 84 5.14 6.91 1.80
CA PHE A 84 5.94 7.06 0.57
C PHE A 84 5.74 5.85 -0.33
N THR A 85 4.88 5.98 -1.33
CA THR A 85 4.54 4.90 -2.25
C THR A 85 5.58 4.72 -3.36
N SER A 86 5.46 3.65 -4.12
CA SER A 86 6.29 3.44 -5.32
C SER A 86 5.94 4.47 -6.38
N TRP A 87 6.91 5.16 -6.91
CA TRP A 87 6.74 6.29 -7.85
C TRP A 87 6.38 5.80 -9.24
N GLY A 88 5.56 6.58 -9.96
CA GLY A 88 5.41 6.41 -11.39
C GLY A 88 6.57 7.01 -12.15
N ALA A 89 6.69 6.67 -13.44
CA ALA A 89 7.72 7.21 -14.31
C ALA A 89 7.15 7.60 -15.67
N LYS A 90 7.76 8.60 -16.33
CA LYS A 90 7.41 9.04 -17.68
C LYS A 90 5.92 9.37 -17.86
N GLY A 91 5.30 9.99 -16.88
CA GLY A 91 3.88 10.34 -16.87
C GLY A 91 2.97 9.31 -16.20
N GLY A 92 3.49 8.19 -15.74
CA GLY A 92 2.75 7.25 -14.91
C GLY A 92 2.57 7.77 -13.49
N SER A 93 1.51 7.32 -12.80
CA SER A 93 1.22 7.67 -11.41
C SER A 93 1.88 6.72 -10.42
N SER A 94 1.98 7.16 -9.15
CA SER A 94 2.41 6.31 -8.05
C SER A 94 1.43 5.17 -7.80
N GLY A 95 1.93 4.06 -7.25
CA GLY A 95 1.07 3.01 -6.69
C GLY A 95 0.42 3.46 -5.38
N ALA A 96 -0.54 2.66 -4.91
CA ALA A 96 -1.19 2.87 -3.62
C ALA A 96 -0.25 2.53 -2.45
N ALA A 97 -0.54 3.11 -1.29
CA ALA A 97 0.16 2.82 -0.05
C ALA A 97 -0.14 1.40 0.46
N SER A 98 0.77 0.87 1.27
CA SER A 98 0.49 -0.32 2.08
C SER A 98 -0.51 0.03 3.19
N SER A 99 -1.30 -0.95 3.62
CA SER A 99 -2.30 -0.76 4.67
C SER A 99 -2.28 -1.89 5.69
N PHE A 100 -2.66 -1.56 6.93
CA PHE A 100 -2.79 -2.50 8.02
C PHE A 100 -3.99 -2.13 8.88
N PHE A 101 -4.99 -2.97 8.90
CA PHE A 101 -6.24 -2.74 9.62
C PHE A 101 -6.54 -3.87 10.59
N LEU A 102 -7.07 -3.49 11.75
CA LEU A 102 -7.75 -4.39 12.68
C LEU A 102 -9.25 -4.22 12.47
N ASN A 103 -9.98 -5.33 12.35
CA ASN A 103 -11.44 -5.39 12.19
C ASN A 103 -11.99 -4.52 11.04
N PRO A 104 -11.45 -4.64 9.81
CA PRO A 104 -11.83 -3.78 8.70
C PRO A 104 -13.32 -3.86 8.36
N GLY A 105 -13.94 -2.71 8.09
CA GLY A 105 -15.35 -2.61 7.72
C GLY A 105 -16.34 -2.77 8.87
N THR A 106 -15.89 -2.74 10.12
CA THR A 106 -16.73 -2.80 11.32
C THR A 106 -16.65 -1.50 12.13
N ASP A 107 -17.51 -1.37 13.12
CA ASP A 107 -17.47 -0.27 14.10
C ASP A 107 -16.21 -0.31 15.02
N ARG A 108 -15.49 -1.44 15.00
CA ARG A 108 -14.21 -1.61 15.71
C ARG A 108 -13.00 -1.49 14.78
N GLU A 109 -13.16 -0.94 13.60
CA GLU A 109 -12.05 -0.76 12.66
C GLU A 109 -10.98 0.17 13.25
N VAL A 110 -9.74 -0.28 13.22
CA VAL A 110 -8.57 0.53 13.60
C VAL A 110 -7.54 0.48 12.48
N ASN A 111 -7.17 1.65 11.97
CA ASN A 111 -6.00 1.76 11.09
C ASN A 111 -4.73 1.73 11.94
N LEU A 112 -3.97 0.66 11.81
CA LEU A 112 -2.74 0.42 12.58
C LEU A 112 -1.51 1.12 11.97
N GLY A 113 -1.65 1.71 10.80
CA GLY A 113 -0.58 2.45 10.13
C GLY A 113 0.69 1.60 9.97
N ASN A 114 1.79 2.07 10.56
CA ASN A 114 3.09 1.38 10.56
C ASN A 114 3.41 0.71 11.91
N THR A 115 2.39 0.21 12.62
CA THR A 115 2.59 -0.52 13.89
C THR A 115 3.24 -1.88 13.64
N ASP A 116 4.32 -2.17 14.35
CA ASP A 116 5.10 -3.40 14.16
C ASP A 116 4.51 -4.61 14.90
N VAL A 117 3.91 -4.39 16.07
CA VAL A 117 3.44 -5.46 16.95
C VAL A 117 2.08 -5.09 17.53
N ILE A 118 1.11 -6.00 17.41
CA ILE A 118 -0.19 -5.88 18.05
C ILE A 118 -0.53 -7.17 18.81
N THR A 119 -1.40 -7.06 19.80
CA THR A 119 -2.03 -8.21 20.45
C THR A 119 -3.51 -8.18 20.12
N VAL A 120 -4.06 -9.33 19.73
CA VAL A 120 -5.45 -9.49 19.30
C VAL A 120 -6.10 -10.67 20.00
N ASP A 121 -7.43 -10.68 20.03
CA ASP A 121 -8.26 -11.66 20.71
C ASP A 121 -9.06 -12.53 19.69
N PRO A 122 -9.68 -13.64 20.16
CA PRO A 122 -10.50 -14.47 19.30
C PRO A 122 -11.63 -13.70 18.62
N GLY A 123 -11.74 -13.87 17.33
CA GLY A 123 -12.74 -13.21 16.49
C GLY A 123 -12.25 -11.94 15.83
N ASP A 124 -11.10 -11.39 16.23
CA ASP A 124 -10.52 -10.24 15.55
C ASP A 124 -10.06 -10.61 14.13
N ILE A 125 -10.27 -9.68 13.21
CA ILE A 125 -9.90 -9.80 11.80
C ILE A 125 -8.76 -8.84 11.51
N ILE A 126 -7.73 -9.36 10.86
CA ILE A 126 -6.55 -8.61 10.45
C ILE A 126 -6.55 -8.54 8.93
N ARG A 127 -6.37 -7.32 8.40
CA ARG A 127 -6.14 -7.10 6.98
C ARG A 127 -4.84 -6.37 6.76
N ILE A 128 -3.98 -6.97 5.94
CA ILE A 128 -2.71 -6.39 5.52
C ILE A 128 -2.69 -6.34 4.00
N ALA A 129 -2.34 -5.17 3.44
CA ALA A 129 -2.08 -5.04 2.02
C ALA A 129 -0.70 -4.42 1.78
N SER A 130 0.06 -4.99 0.86
CA SER A 130 1.32 -4.40 0.41
C SER A 130 1.05 -3.21 -0.52
N SER A 131 2.04 -2.34 -0.68
CA SER A 131 1.96 -1.23 -1.63
C SER A 131 1.92 -1.74 -3.07
N GLY A 132 1.21 -1.02 -3.94
CA GLY A 132 1.29 -1.22 -5.38
C GLY A 132 2.58 -0.65 -5.99
N ALA A 133 2.96 -1.15 -7.17
CA ALA A 133 4.05 -0.60 -7.96
C ALA A 133 3.61 0.66 -8.72
N GLY A 134 4.56 1.55 -9.04
CA GLY A 134 4.28 2.73 -9.87
C GLY A 134 4.05 2.38 -11.34
N GLY A 135 3.22 3.17 -12.03
CA GLY A 135 2.99 3.06 -13.46
C GLY A 135 4.10 3.68 -14.31
N TRP A 136 4.17 3.30 -15.59
CA TRP A 136 5.12 3.87 -16.53
C TRP A 136 4.42 4.40 -17.77
N GLY A 137 4.76 5.62 -18.18
CA GLY A 137 4.19 6.28 -19.35
C GLY A 137 2.80 6.87 -19.10
N ASP A 138 2.32 7.74 -19.98
CA ASP A 138 1.01 8.38 -19.85
C ASP A 138 -0.12 7.34 -19.85
N PRO A 139 -1.01 7.32 -18.84
CA PRO A 139 -2.17 6.44 -18.78
C PRO A 139 -3.10 6.61 -19.99
N LEU A 140 -3.16 7.80 -20.59
CA LEU A 140 -3.99 8.06 -21.78
C LEU A 140 -3.49 7.35 -23.03
N ASP A 141 -2.24 6.84 -23.02
CA ASP A 141 -1.67 6.05 -24.11
C ASP A 141 -1.91 4.55 -23.96
N ARG A 142 -2.49 4.10 -22.81
CA ARG A 142 -2.86 2.70 -22.63
C ARG A 142 -4.03 2.35 -23.56
N ASN A 143 -3.91 1.21 -24.27
CA ASN A 143 -4.98 0.71 -25.11
C ASN A 143 -6.26 0.50 -24.30
N PRO A 144 -7.44 1.07 -24.68
CA PRO A 144 -8.70 0.95 -23.94
C PRO A 144 -9.14 -0.51 -23.72
N GLU A 145 -8.89 -1.41 -24.66
CA GLU A 145 -9.22 -2.84 -24.51
C GLU A 145 -8.36 -3.52 -23.42
N ARG A 146 -7.12 -3.08 -23.24
CA ARG A 146 -6.31 -3.55 -22.11
C ARG A 146 -6.81 -3.03 -20.78
N VAL A 147 -7.35 -1.80 -20.74
CA VAL A 147 -8.01 -1.26 -19.54
C VAL A 147 -9.27 -2.07 -19.21
N LEU A 148 -10.09 -2.41 -20.22
CA LEU A 148 -11.24 -3.30 -20.05
C LEU A 148 -10.81 -4.67 -19.51
N THR A 149 -9.73 -5.24 -20.05
CA THR A 149 -9.18 -6.51 -19.55
C THR A 149 -8.76 -6.39 -18.07
N ASP A 150 -8.08 -5.30 -17.68
CA ASP A 150 -7.69 -5.06 -16.30
C ASP A 150 -8.92 -4.97 -15.36
N VAL A 151 -10.03 -4.38 -15.83
CA VAL A 151 -11.30 -4.34 -15.08
C VAL A 151 -11.91 -5.74 -14.94
N ARG A 152 -11.97 -6.50 -16.04
CA ARG A 152 -12.48 -7.89 -16.03
C ARG A 152 -11.68 -8.81 -15.10
N CYS A 153 -10.36 -8.62 -15.07
CA CYS A 153 -9.48 -9.36 -14.16
C CYS A 153 -9.55 -8.86 -12.70
N GLY A 154 -10.29 -7.79 -12.42
CA GLY A 154 -10.40 -7.24 -11.08
C GLY A 154 -9.18 -6.45 -10.62
N PHE A 155 -8.23 -6.14 -11.51
CA PHE A 155 -7.02 -5.39 -11.16
C PHE A 155 -7.31 -3.91 -10.92
N ILE A 156 -8.27 -3.34 -11.66
CA ILE A 156 -8.76 -1.97 -11.47
C ILE A 156 -10.29 -1.96 -11.44
N SER A 157 -10.87 -0.93 -10.81
CA SER A 157 -12.30 -0.67 -10.83
C SER A 157 -12.73 0.04 -12.11
N GLN A 158 -14.02 0.01 -12.43
CA GLN A 158 -14.56 0.85 -13.51
C GLN A 158 -14.41 2.34 -13.23
N GLU A 159 -14.41 2.72 -11.95
CA GLU A 159 -14.19 4.08 -11.52
C GLU A 159 -12.77 4.53 -11.87
N ASN A 160 -11.75 3.73 -11.54
CA ASN A 160 -10.36 4.04 -11.89
C ASN A 160 -10.08 3.92 -13.39
N ALA A 161 -10.76 3.04 -14.12
CA ALA A 161 -10.71 3.03 -15.57
C ALA A 161 -11.17 4.38 -16.16
N ARG A 162 -12.21 4.99 -15.57
CA ARG A 162 -12.71 6.30 -15.99
C ARG A 162 -11.86 7.46 -15.48
N SER A 163 -11.45 7.45 -14.20
CA SER A 163 -10.71 8.55 -13.58
C SER A 163 -9.29 8.66 -14.11
N ASP A 164 -8.55 7.55 -14.19
CA ASP A 164 -7.13 7.55 -14.49
C ASP A 164 -6.84 7.39 -15.98
N TYR A 165 -7.54 6.44 -16.64
CA TYR A 165 -7.31 6.11 -18.04
C TYR A 165 -8.26 6.82 -19.02
N LYS A 166 -9.29 7.52 -18.48
CA LYS A 166 -10.35 8.15 -19.25
C LYS A 166 -11.05 7.16 -20.21
N VAL A 167 -11.22 5.90 -19.75
CA VAL A 167 -11.92 4.84 -20.49
C VAL A 167 -13.32 4.67 -19.92
N VAL A 168 -14.32 4.76 -20.78
CA VAL A 168 -15.72 4.53 -20.42
C VAL A 168 -16.08 3.10 -20.76
N ILE A 169 -16.55 2.35 -19.77
CA ILE A 169 -16.99 0.96 -19.91
C ILE A 169 -18.48 0.89 -19.56
N ARG A 170 -19.28 0.28 -20.45
CA ARG A 170 -20.69 -0.04 -20.22
C ARG A 170 -20.99 -1.42 -20.79
N ASN A 171 -21.83 -2.17 -20.08
CA ASN A 171 -22.20 -3.53 -20.49
C ASN A 171 -21.00 -4.41 -20.87
N ASP A 172 -19.90 -4.26 -20.12
CA ASP A 172 -18.65 -4.98 -20.34
C ASP A 172 -17.96 -4.70 -21.71
N GLU A 173 -18.20 -3.50 -22.29
CA GLU A 173 -17.61 -3.04 -23.54
C GLU A 173 -17.08 -1.60 -23.40
N VAL A 174 -16.04 -1.26 -24.19
CA VAL A 174 -15.51 0.09 -24.25
C VAL A 174 -16.42 0.97 -25.10
N VAL A 175 -16.89 2.09 -24.55
CA VAL A 175 -17.61 3.13 -25.31
C VAL A 175 -16.60 4.03 -26.00
N VAL A 176 -16.29 3.73 -27.26
CA VAL A 176 -15.17 4.33 -28.02
C VAL A 176 -15.29 5.85 -28.11
N ASP A 177 -16.46 6.36 -28.53
CA ASP A 177 -16.66 7.80 -28.78
C ASP A 177 -16.50 8.63 -27.50
N GLU A 178 -17.10 8.17 -26.40
CA GLU A 178 -16.96 8.85 -25.09
C GLU A 178 -15.52 8.77 -24.56
N THR A 179 -14.86 7.63 -24.74
CA THR A 179 -13.45 7.44 -24.37
C THR A 179 -12.55 8.41 -25.15
N CYS A 180 -12.73 8.51 -26.45
CA CYS A 180 -11.99 9.44 -27.30
C CYS A 180 -12.22 10.90 -26.87
N ALA A 181 -13.48 11.29 -26.62
CA ALA A 181 -13.84 12.64 -26.18
C ALA A 181 -13.20 12.98 -24.84
N LEU A 182 -13.27 12.08 -23.85
CA LEU A 182 -12.67 12.28 -22.52
C LEU A 182 -11.15 12.39 -22.61
N ARG A 183 -10.47 11.53 -23.37
CA ARG A 183 -9.02 11.59 -23.56
C ARG A 183 -8.59 12.88 -24.25
N LYS A 184 -9.31 13.31 -25.28
CA LYS A 184 -9.04 14.59 -25.98
C LYS A 184 -9.15 15.76 -25.02
N LYS A 185 -10.23 15.83 -24.23
CA LYS A 185 -10.41 16.88 -23.20
C LYS A 185 -9.33 16.84 -22.13
N ALA A 186 -8.94 15.66 -21.67
CA ALA A 186 -7.90 15.50 -20.66
C ALA A 186 -6.54 16.01 -21.16
N ARG A 187 -6.16 15.70 -22.42
CA ARG A 187 -4.92 16.19 -23.01
C ARG A 187 -4.90 17.70 -23.23
N GLN A 188 -6.05 18.31 -23.54
CA GLN A 188 -6.16 19.77 -23.69
C GLN A 188 -5.99 20.52 -22.35
N ASN A 189 -6.41 19.89 -21.25
CA ASN A 189 -6.35 20.46 -19.91
C ASN A 189 -5.13 19.97 -19.11
N ALA A 190 -4.25 19.19 -19.73
CA ALA A 190 -3.04 18.73 -19.05
C ALA A 190 -2.14 19.94 -18.74
N PRO A 191 -1.67 20.11 -17.49
CA PRO A 191 -0.68 21.12 -17.20
C PRO A 191 0.60 20.84 -18.00
N GLU A 192 1.28 21.92 -18.41
CA GLU A 192 2.62 21.80 -19.02
C GLU A 192 3.49 20.90 -18.14
N PRO A 193 4.28 19.98 -18.74
CA PRO A 193 5.15 19.10 -17.98
C PRO A 193 6.11 19.96 -17.13
N ASN A 194 5.89 19.99 -15.83
CA ASN A 194 6.84 20.62 -14.90
C ASN A 194 8.19 19.92 -15.07
N GLY A 195 9.15 20.65 -15.64
CA GLY A 195 10.38 20.17 -16.26
C GLY A 195 11.41 19.49 -15.36
N ASN A 196 11.09 18.93 -14.19
CA ASN A 196 12.15 18.51 -13.27
C ASN A 196 12.12 17.08 -12.74
N SER A 197 11.05 16.33 -12.84
CA SER A 197 11.16 14.91 -12.55
C SER A 197 10.23 14.12 -13.46
N GLY A 198 10.77 13.27 -14.30
CA GLY A 198 9.94 12.31 -15.07
C GLY A 198 9.24 11.29 -14.14
N PHE A 199 9.07 11.61 -12.85
CA PHE A 199 8.50 10.76 -11.81
C PHE A 199 7.15 11.28 -11.33
N GLY A 200 6.17 10.38 -11.24
CA GLY A 200 4.87 10.61 -10.61
C GLY A 200 4.94 10.29 -9.12
N PHE A 201 5.12 11.31 -8.30
CA PHE A 201 5.14 11.19 -6.84
C PHE A 201 3.72 11.26 -6.27
N ASN A 202 3.48 10.56 -5.15
CA ASN A 202 2.28 10.77 -4.35
C ASN A 202 2.35 12.12 -3.59
N GLN A 203 1.26 12.50 -2.93
CA GLN A 203 1.17 13.78 -2.21
C GLN A 203 2.25 13.90 -1.13
N TYR A 204 2.41 12.89 -0.26
CA TYR A 204 3.40 12.91 0.82
C TYR A 204 4.84 13.09 0.32
N ARG A 205 5.17 12.50 -0.84
CA ARG A 205 6.50 12.70 -1.43
C ARG A 205 6.67 14.10 -1.99
N ARG A 206 5.63 14.70 -2.57
CA ARG A 206 5.69 16.10 -3.05
C ARG A 206 5.91 17.06 -1.89
N GLU A 207 5.10 16.94 -0.82
CA GLU A 207 5.26 17.74 0.41
C GLU A 207 6.65 17.56 1.02
N PHE A 208 7.16 16.33 1.06
CA PHE A 208 8.52 16.06 1.51
C PHE A 208 9.59 16.78 0.67
N GLU A 209 9.47 16.79 -0.66
CA GLU A 209 10.44 17.46 -1.56
C GLU A 209 10.36 18.99 -1.44
N GLU A 210 9.18 19.54 -1.20
CA GLU A 210 8.99 20.98 -0.96
C GLU A 210 9.64 21.42 0.35
N MET A 211 9.49 20.65 1.41
CA MET A 211 10.07 20.93 2.73
C MET A 211 11.57 20.64 2.77
N TRP A 212 11.97 19.46 2.28
CA TRP A 212 13.33 18.95 2.35
C TRP A 212 14.11 19.24 1.07
N THR A 213 14.21 20.53 0.73
CA THR A 213 15.09 21.00 -0.35
C THR A 213 16.53 20.56 -0.09
N LEU A 214 17.34 20.53 -1.15
CA LEU A 214 18.77 20.21 -1.02
C LEU A 214 19.48 21.14 -0.01
N ALA A 215 19.07 22.41 0.06
CA ALA A 215 19.63 23.38 1.00
C ALA A 215 19.28 23.02 2.45
N ASN A 216 17.99 22.75 2.73
CA ASN A 216 17.52 22.38 4.07
C ASN A 216 18.14 21.07 4.54
N TYR A 217 18.19 20.07 3.65
CA TYR A 217 18.78 18.76 3.96
C TYR A 217 20.29 18.88 4.23
N SER A 218 21.01 19.71 3.46
CA SER A 218 22.44 19.97 3.66
C SER A 218 22.70 20.70 4.97
N ALA A 219 21.86 21.70 5.32
CA ALA A 219 21.96 22.43 6.57
C ALA A 219 21.75 21.49 7.78
N LEU A 220 20.71 20.64 7.75
CA LEU A 220 20.47 19.64 8.78
C LEU A 220 21.65 18.67 8.91
N THR A 221 22.11 18.12 7.79
CA THR A 221 23.24 17.17 7.77
C THR A 221 24.50 17.82 8.36
N LYS A 222 24.81 19.06 8.01
CA LYS A 222 25.94 19.81 8.58
C LYS A 222 25.79 20.02 10.09
N ALA A 223 24.58 20.31 10.55
CA ALA A 223 24.32 20.49 12.00
C ALA A 223 24.51 19.18 12.76
N ILE A 224 23.88 18.09 12.32
CA ILE A 224 23.94 16.79 13.02
C ILE A 224 25.32 16.12 12.89
N SER A 225 26.10 16.41 11.84
CA SER A 225 27.45 15.85 11.69
C SER A 225 28.42 16.25 12.81
N ARG A 226 28.12 17.35 13.52
CA ARG A 226 28.89 17.82 14.68
C ARG A 226 28.59 17.05 15.97
N LEU A 227 27.51 16.24 15.97
CA LEU A 227 27.10 15.44 17.10
C LEU A 227 27.84 14.08 17.13
N PRO A 228 28.01 13.45 18.30
CA PRO A 228 28.41 12.05 18.38
C PRO A 228 27.49 11.16 17.53
N VAL A 229 28.02 10.09 16.96
CA VAL A 229 27.31 9.21 16.01
C VAL A 229 26.00 8.70 16.58
N ASP A 230 26.00 8.30 17.84
CA ASP A 230 24.85 7.73 18.53
C ASP A 230 23.66 8.71 18.64
N TRP A 231 23.95 10.03 18.64
CA TRP A 231 22.92 11.06 18.74
C TRP A 231 22.35 11.51 17.39
N ARG A 232 23.05 11.25 16.28
CA ARG A 232 22.67 11.79 14.97
C ARG A 232 21.30 11.27 14.52
N PHE A 233 21.06 9.99 14.67
CA PHE A 233 19.78 9.37 14.32
C PHE A 233 18.64 9.93 15.18
N PHE A 234 18.84 9.96 16.49
CA PHE A 234 17.84 10.46 17.44
C PHE A 234 17.46 11.91 17.15
N VAL A 235 18.46 12.80 17.01
CA VAL A 235 18.19 14.22 16.74
C VAL A 235 17.53 14.41 15.39
N LYS A 236 17.96 13.70 14.36
CA LYS A 236 17.31 13.72 13.05
C LYS A 236 15.84 13.32 13.15
N HIS A 237 15.55 12.24 13.85
CA HIS A 237 14.17 11.77 14.06
C HIS A 237 13.32 12.80 14.81
N GLN A 238 13.86 13.42 15.87
CA GLN A 238 13.16 14.47 16.59
C GLN A 238 12.85 15.71 15.73
N VAL A 239 13.78 16.11 14.84
CA VAL A 239 13.55 17.21 13.92
C VAL A 239 12.41 16.87 12.96
N PHE A 240 12.43 15.69 12.35
CA PHE A 240 11.36 15.27 11.43
C PHE A 240 10.00 15.22 12.12
N SER A 241 9.92 14.61 13.32
CA SER A 241 8.67 14.50 14.08
C SER A 241 8.09 15.86 14.48
N ARG A 242 8.95 16.83 14.83
CA ARG A 242 8.48 18.18 15.21
C ARG A 242 8.01 19.02 14.04
N ILE A 243 8.62 18.85 12.86
CA ILE A 243 8.17 19.55 11.66
C ILE A 243 6.79 19.07 11.25
N GLN A 244 6.53 17.75 11.30
CA GLN A 244 5.21 17.18 11.03
C GLN A 244 4.10 17.70 11.98
N LEU A 245 4.45 18.06 13.22
CA LEU A 245 3.52 18.60 14.22
C LEU A 245 3.27 20.12 14.07
N LEU A 246 4.02 20.80 13.23
CA LEU A 246 3.85 22.25 12.99
C LEU A 246 2.94 22.53 11.79
N ASP A 247 2.61 21.52 11.00
CA ASP A 247 1.74 21.61 9.82
C ASP A 247 0.30 21.16 10.12
N ASP A 248 -0.01 20.74 11.37
CA ASP A 248 -1.34 20.47 11.91
C ASP A 248 -1.82 21.68 12.77
#